data_396dd67133f40d58426d85e12688fa32
#
_entry.id   396dd67133f40d58426d85e12688fa32
#
_cell.length_a   1.000
_cell.length_b   1.000
_cell.length_c   1.000
_cell.angle_alpha   90.00
_cell.angle_beta   90.00
_cell.angle_gamma   90.00
#
_symmetry.space_group_name_H-M   'P 1'
#
loop_
_entity.id
_entity.type
_entity.pdbx_description
1 polymer ?
#
loop_
_entity_poly.entity_id
_entity_poly.type
_entity_poly.pdbx_seq_one_letter_code
_entity_poly.pdbx_strand_id
1 'polypeptide(L)'
;ATQRAVILGAVAHELRLQPEDVSDDVIRNLRELALGHQSKLDTCTEVLGRSVEELTQFVDRLRNVYRINESFAHMQMERLGRIGFTLEEQVNYVGQALRAIGLTGNFSRFVLLVGHGSASENNPYESALDCGACGGNHGLVSARVLAQMANKPQVRRRLAQQGIAIPDDVAFVPGFHNTTSDEVSLHDMDLIPSSHLMYIDRLHTGLTAAARLCAYERVPTLEFCAEDARNPAAAFRSAQRNAMDWSQVRPEWGLSRNAYFVIGRREMTQALNLEGRAFLHSYDYRVDPKGRLLATIMTGPLVVGQWINMEHYFSTVDNQRFGSGSKVNHNVAGRFG
;
A
#
# COMPACT_ATOMS: atom_id res chain seq x y z
N ALA A 1 7.64 -14.28 -13.56
CA ALA A 1 7.28 -13.72 -14.89
C ALA A 1 8.51 -13.64 -15.80
N THR A 2 9.65 -13.14 -15.31
CA THR A 2 10.85 -12.87 -16.14
C THR A 2 11.51 -14.16 -16.68
N GLN A 3 11.66 -15.20 -15.87
CA GLN A 3 12.30 -16.44 -16.33
C GLN A 3 11.44 -17.20 -17.35
N ARG A 4 10.12 -17.19 -17.21
CA ARG A 4 9.20 -17.76 -18.20
C ARG A 4 9.37 -17.13 -19.57
N ALA A 5 9.40 -15.81 -19.64
CA ALA A 5 9.59 -15.06 -20.89
C ALA A 5 10.95 -15.35 -21.53
N VAL A 6 12.01 -15.47 -20.72
CA VAL A 6 13.36 -15.79 -21.20
C VAL A 6 13.40 -17.21 -21.79
N ILE A 7 12.82 -18.21 -21.11
CA ILE A 7 12.78 -19.58 -21.63
C ILE A 7 11.96 -19.66 -22.91
N LEU A 8 10.79 -19.04 -22.98
CA LEU A 8 9.98 -18.97 -24.19
C LEU A 8 10.73 -18.33 -25.36
N GLY A 9 11.39 -17.19 -25.10
CA GLY A 9 12.22 -16.53 -26.11
C GLY A 9 13.38 -17.41 -26.60
N ALA A 10 14.03 -18.13 -25.70
CA ALA A 10 15.09 -19.08 -26.05
C ALA A 10 14.57 -20.28 -26.87
N VAL A 11 13.42 -20.84 -26.50
CA VAL A 11 12.76 -21.92 -27.22
C VAL A 11 12.38 -21.47 -28.64
N ALA A 12 11.77 -20.30 -28.77
CA ALA A 12 11.41 -19.75 -30.08
C ALA A 12 12.63 -19.49 -30.97
N HIS A 13 13.68 -18.91 -30.40
CA HIS A 13 14.89 -18.53 -31.14
C HIS A 13 15.75 -19.75 -31.52
N GLU A 14 15.98 -20.67 -30.60
CA GLU A 14 16.96 -21.75 -30.82
C GLU A 14 16.34 -23.07 -31.27
N LEU A 15 15.16 -23.41 -30.71
CA LEU A 15 14.46 -24.63 -31.13
C LEU A 15 13.46 -24.37 -32.27
N ARG A 16 13.23 -23.12 -32.66
CA ARG A 16 12.30 -22.69 -33.71
C ARG A 16 10.87 -23.23 -33.50
N LEU A 17 10.43 -23.29 -32.26
CA LEU A 17 9.07 -23.64 -31.89
C LEU A 17 8.27 -22.36 -31.66
N GLN A 18 6.96 -22.40 -31.96
CA GLN A 18 6.09 -21.27 -31.66
C GLN A 18 5.84 -21.21 -30.15
N PRO A 19 5.85 -20.03 -29.53
CA PRO A 19 5.60 -19.91 -28.09
C PRO A 19 4.27 -20.47 -27.64
N GLU A 20 3.27 -20.46 -28.52
CA GLU A 20 1.92 -20.99 -28.28
C GLU A 20 1.89 -22.51 -28.18
N ASP A 21 2.85 -23.20 -28.78
CA ASP A 21 2.95 -24.66 -28.77
C ASP A 21 3.69 -25.20 -27.55
N VAL A 22 4.23 -24.31 -26.69
CA VAL A 22 5.03 -24.68 -25.52
C VAL A 22 4.20 -24.54 -24.25
N SER A 23 3.81 -25.65 -23.65
CA SER A 23 3.04 -25.64 -22.42
C SER A 23 3.85 -25.14 -21.22
N ASP A 24 3.13 -24.64 -20.20
CA ASP A 24 3.75 -24.19 -18.95
C ASP A 24 4.50 -25.31 -18.21
N ASP A 25 4.09 -26.56 -18.40
CA ASP A 25 4.78 -27.73 -17.85
C ASP A 25 6.14 -27.96 -18.51
N VAL A 26 6.24 -27.79 -19.82
CA VAL A 26 7.51 -27.86 -20.56
C VAL A 26 8.46 -26.75 -20.09
N ILE A 27 7.96 -25.53 -19.93
CA ILE A 27 8.75 -24.40 -19.44
C ILE A 27 9.29 -24.67 -18.04
N ARG A 28 8.45 -25.22 -17.16
CA ARG A 28 8.84 -25.61 -15.81
C ARG A 28 9.91 -26.70 -15.83
N ASN A 29 9.74 -27.74 -16.64
CA ASN A 29 10.70 -28.84 -16.77
C ASN A 29 12.04 -28.36 -17.35
N LEU A 30 12.03 -27.50 -18.37
CA LEU A 30 13.24 -26.89 -18.91
C LEU A 30 13.98 -26.03 -17.89
N ARG A 31 13.23 -25.31 -17.05
CA ARG A 31 13.80 -24.54 -15.93
C ARG A 31 14.46 -25.49 -14.90
N GLU A 32 13.79 -26.56 -14.53
CA GLU A 32 14.34 -27.55 -13.59
C GLU A 32 15.59 -28.23 -14.14
N LEU A 33 15.60 -28.58 -15.43
CA LEU A 33 16.79 -29.09 -16.12
C LEU A 33 17.95 -28.08 -16.09
N ALA A 34 17.65 -26.82 -16.37
CA ALA A 34 18.66 -25.76 -16.28
C ALA A 34 19.21 -25.58 -14.86
N LEU A 35 18.41 -25.82 -13.83
CA LEU A 35 18.81 -25.79 -12.44
C LEU A 35 19.50 -27.09 -11.94
N GLY A 36 19.70 -28.09 -12.81
CA GLY A 36 20.45 -29.30 -12.48
C GLY A 36 19.61 -30.55 -12.20
N HIS A 37 18.29 -30.45 -12.25
CA HIS A 37 17.39 -31.58 -12.00
C HIS A 37 17.22 -32.48 -13.25
N GLN A 38 18.09 -33.44 -13.45
CA GLN A 38 18.19 -34.25 -14.66
C GLN A 38 16.99 -35.21 -14.90
N SER A 39 16.16 -35.46 -13.89
CA SER A 39 15.02 -36.39 -13.99
C SER A 39 13.92 -36.02 -14.98
N LYS A 40 14.01 -34.84 -15.60
CA LYS A 40 13.04 -34.31 -16.56
C LYS A 40 13.52 -34.33 -18.01
N LEU A 41 14.72 -34.83 -18.26
CA LEU A 41 15.31 -34.80 -19.59
C LEU A 41 14.49 -35.61 -20.60
N ASP A 42 14.16 -36.86 -20.26
CA ASP A 42 13.39 -37.76 -21.13
C ASP A 42 11.99 -37.20 -21.45
N THR A 43 11.33 -36.62 -20.46
CA THR A 43 10.01 -35.97 -20.66
C THR A 43 10.11 -34.81 -21.62
N CYS A 44 11.16 -33.97 -21.51
CA CYS A 44 11.34 -32.82 -22.39
C CYS A 44 11.74 -33.25 -23.81
N THR A 45 12.53 -34.31 -23.98
CA THR A 45 12.90 -34.85 -25.29
C THR A 45 11.68 -35.38 -26.03
N GLU A 46 10.82 -36.11 -25.36
CA GLU A 46 9.59 -36.65 -25.92
C GLU A 46 8.61 -35.53 -26.35
N VAL A 47 8.34 -34.61 -25.45
CA VAL A 47 7.35 -33.54 -25.70
C VAL A 47 7.84 -32.54 -26.75
N LEU A 48 9.13 -32.18 -26.76
CA LEU A 48 9.70 -31.23 -27.71
C LEU A 48 10.12 -31.86 -29.04
N GLY A 49 10.09 -33.17 -29.15
CA GLY A 49 10.50 -33.90 -30.35
C GLY A 49 11.97 -33.67 -30.73
N ARG A 50 12.85 -33.54 -29.75
CA ARG A 50 14.28 -33.25 -29.93
C ARG A 50 15.14 -34.40 -29.42
N SER A 51 16.33 -34.54 -29.96
CA SER A 51 17.28 -35.55 -29.45
C SER A 51 17.81 -35.14 -28.08
N VAL A 52 18.30 -36.13 -27.32
CA VAL A 52 18.94 -35.90 -26.01
C VAL A 52 20.12 -34.93 -26.15
N GLU A 53 20.89 -35.05 -27.23
CA GLU A 53 22.05 -34.19 -27.49
C GLU A 53 21.65 -32.75 -27.77
N GLU A 54 20.64 -32.53 -28.62
CA GLU A 54 20.13 -31.17 -28.93
C GLU A 54 19.56 -30.50 -27.67
N LEU A 55 18.80 -31.26 -26.86
CA LEU A 55 18.20 -30.74 -25.64
C LEU A 55 19.25 -30.42 -24.58
N THR A 56 20.27 -31.29 -24.45
CA THR A 56 21.39 -31.06 -23.52
C THR A 56 22.14 -29.79 -23.91
N GLN A 57 22.45 -29.59 -25.19
CA GLN A 57 23.09 -28.37 -25.66
C GLN A 57 22.21 -27.13 -25.45
N PHE A 58 20.90 -27.26 -25.63
CA PHE A 58 19.96 -26.18 -25.38
C PHE A 58 19.91 -25.83 -23.89
N VAL A 59 19.85 -26.82 -22.99
CA VAL A 59 19.89 -26.64 -21.56
C VAL A 59 21.19 -25.98 -21.10
N ASP A 60 22.32 -26.34 -21.69
CA ASP A 60 23.61 -25.71 -21.43
C ASP A 60 23.62 -24.23 -21.88
N ARG A 61 22.96 -23.91 -22.99
CA ARG A 61 22.77 -22.50 -23.39
C ARG A 61 21.82 -21.78 -22.45
N LEU A 62 20.73 -22.40 -21.98
CA LEU A 62 19.87 -21.82 -20.94
C LEU A 62 20.67 -21.46 -19.69
N ARG A 63 21.62 -22.32 -19.28
CA ARG A 63 22.48 -22.07 -18.12
C ARG A 63 23.49 -20.95 -18.32
N ASN A 64 24.19 -20.97 -19.44
CA ASN A 64 25.38 -20.17 -19.65
C ASN A 64 25.13 -18.85 -20.41
N VAL A 65 24.24 -18.87 -21.39
CA VAL A 65 23.90 -17.70 -22.23
C VAL A 65 22.71 -16.95 -21.61
N TYR A 66 21.63 -17.68 -21.33
CA TYR A 66 20.41 -17.10 -20.80
C TYR A 66 20.42 -16.99 -19.27
N ARG A 67 21.49 -17.47 -18.63
CA ARG A 67 21.75 -17.36 -17.20
C ARG A 67 20.67 -17.95 -16.28
N ILE A 68 20.04 -19.03 -16.73
CA ILE A 68 19.11 -19.80 -15.92
C ILE A 68 19.90 -20.93 -15.22
N ASN A 69 20.57 -20.59 -14.15
CA ASN A 69 21.36 -21.51 -13.33
C ASN A 69 21.24 -21.16 -11.85
N GLU A 70 21.63 -22.11 -10.98
CA GLU A 70 21.52 -21.92 -9.52
C GLU A 70 22.32 -20.73 -9.01
N SER A 71 23.54 -20.53 -9.52
CA SER A 71 24.39 -19.40 -9.10
C SER A 71 23.76 -18.08 -9.45
N PHE A 72 23.17 -17.96 -10.64
CA PHE A 72 22.47 -16.74 -11.04
C PHE A 72 21.14 -16.57 -10.31
N ALA A 73 20.41 -17.66 -10.08
CA ALA A 73 19.20 -17.64 -9.26
C ALA A 73 19.53 -17.23 -7.83
N HIS A 74 20.60 -17.76 -7.24
CA HIS A 74 21.07 -17.39 -5.90
C HIS A 74 21.51 -15.92 -5.85
N MET A 75 22.28 -15.46 -6.84
CA MET A 75 22.69 -14.05 -6.97
C MET A 75 21.49 -13.12 -7.19
N GLN A 76 20.47 -13.54 -7.94
CA GLN A 76 19.23 -12.77 -8.10
C GLN A 76 18.41 -12.76 -6.81
N MET A 77 18.35 -13.86 -6.07
CA MET A 77 17.70 -13.91 -4.75
C MET A 77 18.43 -13.03 -3.74
N GLU A 78 19.77 -13.04 -3.72
CA GLU A 78 20.57 -12.10 -2.93
C GLU A 78 20.31 -10.64 -3.35
N ARG A 79 20.23 -10.40 -4.65
CA ARG A 79 19.96 -9.09 -5.21
C ARG A 79 18.53 -8.63 -4.90
N LEU A 80 17.54 -9.53 -4.98
CA LEU A 80 16.17 -9.29 -4.54
C LEU A 80 16.08 -9.11 -3.02
N GLY A 81 16.92 -9.81 -2.26
CA GLY A 81 17.08 -9.58 -0.83
C GLY A 81 17.72 -8.24 -0.48
N ARG A 82 18.48 -7.64 -1.42
CA ARG A 82 19.07 -6.30 -1.32
C ARG A 82 18.18 -5.20 -1.93
N ILE A 83 17.21 -5.55 -2.76
CA ILE A 83 16.17 -4.64 -3.24
C ILE A 83 15.13 -4.50 -2.13
N GLY A 84 15.29 -3.48 -1.30
CA GLY A 84 14.43 -3.22 -0.16
C GLY A 84 15.25 -2.96 1.10
N PHE A 85 14.59 -3.07 2.23
CA PHE A 85 15.18 -2.81 3.53
C PHE A 85 15.89 -4.04 4.09
N THR A 86 17.06 -3.85 4.68
CA THR A 86 17.73 -4.87 5.50
C THR A 86 16.86 -5.27 6.69
N LEU A 87 17.15 -6.40 7.32
CA LEU A 87 16.40 -6.81 8.51
C LEU A 87 16.46 -5.75 9.62
N GLU A 88 17.61 -5.12 9.80
CA GLU A 88 17.80 -4.07 10.81
C GLU A 88 16.94 -2.84 10.50
N GLU A 89 16.95 -2.38 9.26
CA GLU A 89 16.08 -1.28 8.79
C GLU A 89 14.60 -1.63 8.95
N GLN A 90 14.19 -2.85 8.58
CA GLN A 90 12.81 -3.31 8.76
C GLN A 90 12.39 -3.27 10.23
N VAL A 91 13.21 -3.78 11.14
CA VAL A 91 12.97 -3.72 12.59
C VAL A 91 12.88 -2.29 13.08
N ASN A 92 13.77 -1.43 12.59
CA ASN A 92 13.79 -0.02 12.96
C ASN A 92 12.53 0.71 12.50
N TYR A 93 12.15 0.59 11.21
CA TYR A 93 10.96 1.25 10.67
C TYR A 93 9.67 0.77 11.33
N VAL A 94 9.48 -0.54 11.46
CA VAL A 94 8.29 -1.09 12.14
C VAL A 94 8.26 -0.66 13.60
N GLY A 95 9.39 -0.77 14.29
CA GLY A 95 9.48 -0.37 15.70
C GLY A 95 9.22 1.11 15.93
N GLN A 96 9.75 1.99 15.06
CA GLN A 96 9.49 3.44 15.13
C GLN A 96 8.02 3.75 14.86
N ALA A 97 7.42 3.14 13.82
CA ALA A 97 6.01 3.34 13.48
C ALA A 97 5.11 2.94 14.65
N LEU A 98 5.31 1.74 15.22
CA LEU A 98 4.49 1.25 16.32
C LEU A 98 4.64 2.11 17.59
N ARG A 99 5.86 2.56 17.92
CA ARG A 99 6.09 3.47 19.05
C ARG A 99 5.46 4.84 18.81
N ALA A 100 5.58 5.39 17.60
CA ALA A 100 5.03 6.71 17.28
C ALA A 100 3.51 6.77 17.44
N ILE A 101 2.80 5.69 17.11
CA ILE A 101 1.34 5.60 17.28
C ILE A 101 0.93 5.02 18.64
N GLY A 102 1.88 4.65 19.51
CA GLY A 102 1.62 4.09 20.83
C GLY A 102 1.14 2.63 20.82
N LEU A 103 1.26 1.91 19.71
CA LEU A 103 0.83 0.51 19.57
C LEU A 103 2.00 -0.44 19.90
N THR A 104 2.36 -0.55 21.16
CA THR A 104 3.46 -1.39 21.64
C THR A 104 3.02 -2.67 22.38
N GLY A 105 1.71 -2.84 22.57
CA GLY A 105 1.09 -4.00 23.21
C GLY A 105 -0.41 -4.02 22.95
N ASN A 106 -1.11 -5.01 23.51
CA ASN A 106 -2.56 -5.18 23.37
C ASN A 106 -3.04 -5.18 21.90
N PHE A 107 -2.30 -5.90 21.04
CA PHE A 107 -2.63 -5.99 19.64
C PHE A 107 -3.98 -6.70 19.41
N SER A 108 -4.81 -6.12 18.56
CA SER A 108 -5.96 -6.81 18.01
C SER A 108 -5.54 -7.85 16.98
N ARG A 109 -6.38 -8.85 16.71
CA ARG A 109 -6.16 -9.87 15.69
C ARG A 109 -5.81 -9.27 14.32
N PHE A 110 -6.44 -8.15 13.96
CA PHE A 110 -6.08 -7.35 12.80
C PHE A 110 -5.53 -6.00 13.21
N VAL A 111 -4.43 -5.61 12.58
CA VAL A 111 -3.91 -4.24 12.61
C VAL A 111 -3.95 -3.72 11.18
N LEU A 112 -4.86 -2.79 10.92
CA LEU A 112 -4.98 -2.18 9.59
C LEU A 112 -3.95 -1.05 9.45
N LEU A 113 -3.12 -1.15 8.43
CA LEU A 113 -2.21 -0.09 8.01
C LEU A 113 -2.78 0.52 6.74
N VAL A 114 -3.43 1.67 6.88
CA VAL A 114 -4.21 2.28 5.81
C VAL A 114 -3.49 3.51 5.28
N GLY A 115 -3.04 3.42 4.02
CA GLY A 115 -2.57 4.58 3.27
C GLY A 115 -3.74 5.28 2.58
N HIS A 116 -3.64 6.58 2.35
CA HIS A 116 -4.68 7.31 1.65
C HIS A 116 -4.26 7.68 0.22
N GLY A 117 -5.25 8.01 -0.57
CA GLY A 117 -5.17 8.59 -1.90
C GLY A 117 -6.55 8.96 -2.39
N SER A 118 -6.67 9.51 -3.56
CA SER A 118 -7.93 9.87 -4.17
C SER A 118 -8.27 8.97 -5.36
N ALA A 119 -9.54 8.92 -5.73
CA ALA A 119 -10.00 8.33 -6.98
C ALA A 119 -10.85 9.36 -7.72
N SER A 120 -10.20 10.42 -8.18
CA SER A 120 -10.79 11.48 -9.00
C SER A 120 -10.33 11.33 -10.45
N GLU A 121 -10.72 10.21 -11.06
CA GLU A 121 -10.19 9.74 -12.36
C GLU A 121 -10.26 10.77 -13.49
N ASN A 122 -11.26 11.61 -13.46
CA ASN A 122 -11.44 12.64 -14.49
C ASN A 122 -10.92 14.02 -14.05
N ASN A 123 -10.32 14.13 -12.87
CA ASN A 123 -9.83 15.39 -12.36
C ASN A 123 -8.34 15.58 -12.69
N PRO A 124 -7.95 16.66 -13.41
CA PRO A 124 -6.55 16.93 -13.74
C PRO A 124 -5.67 17.20 -12.51
N TYR A 125 -6.28 17.45 -11.35
CA TYR A 125 -5.58 17.69 -10.08
C TYR A 125 -5.53 16.45 -9.17
N GLU A 126 -5.79 15.26 -9.69
CA GLU A 126 -5.76 14.02 -8.89
C GLU A 126 -4.52 13.89 -8.01
N SER A 127 -3.34 14.15 -8.57
CA SER A 127 -2.08 14.06 -7.81
C SER A 127 -1.99 15.06 -6.63
N ALA A 128 -2.74 16.15 -6.68
CA ALA A 128 -2.82 17.11 -5.57
C ALA A 128 -3.73 16.62 -4.44
N LEU A 129 -4.66 15.70 -4.74
CA LEU A 129 -5.54 15.06 -3.77
C LEU A 129 -4.93 13.80 -3.15
N ASP A 130 -3.87 13.27 -3.76
CA ASP A 130 -3.11 12.12 -3.27
C ASP A 130 -2.19 12.47 -2.08
N CYS A 131 -1.46 11.48 -1.60
CA CYS A 131 -0.60 11.66 -0.43
C CYS A 131 0.61 12.57 -0.74
N GLY A 132 0.67 13.76 -0.14
CA GLY A 132 1.79 14.70 -0.28
C GLY A 132 3.11 14.12 0.21
N ALA A 133 3.11 13.36 1.30
CA ALA A 133 4.28 12.67 1.81
C ALA A 133 4.80 11.57 0.86
N CYS A 134 3.93 11.04 -0.01
CA CYS A 134 4.28 10.06 -1.05
C CYS A 134 4.55 10.72 -2.42
N GLY A 135 4.78 12.04 -2.46
CA GLY A 135 5.07 12.79 -3.69
C GLY A 135 3.91 12.82 -4.69
N GLY A 136 2.68 12.89 -4.22
CA GLY A 136 1.49 12.89 -5.07
C GLY A 136 1.11 11.50 -5.59
N ASN A 137 1.49 10.44 -4.87
CA ASN A 137 1.08 9.07 -5.14
C ASN A 137 0.20 8.53 -4.00
N HIS A 138 -0.44 7.40 -4.25
CA HIS A 138 -1.20 6.70 -3.22
C HIS A 138 -0.30 6.22 -2.07
N GLY A 139 -0.73 6.41 -0.83
CA GLY A 139 -0.07 5.90 0.36
C GLY A 139 -0.12 4.37 0.52
N LEU A 140 -0.86 3.66 -0.34
CA LEU A 140 -1.01 2.20 -0.31
C LEU A 140 0.32 1.47 -0.39
N VAL A 141 1.27 1.93 -1.21
CA VAL A 141 2.58 1.27 -1.37
C VAL A 141 3.32 1.22 -0.02
N SER A 142 3.34 2.34 0.70
CA SER A 142 3.96 2.44 2.02
C SER A 142 3.25 1.53 3.05
N ALA A 143 1.91 1.49 3.01
CA ALA A 143 1.12 0.61 3.86
C ALA A 143 1.42 -0.88 3.61
N ARG A 144 1.51 -1.31 2.34
CA ARG A 144 1.86 -2.68 1.94
C ARG A 144 3.26 -3.07 2.41
N VAL A 145 4.24 -2.21 2.18
CA VAL A 145 5.63 -2.47 2.58
C VAL A 145 5.73 -2.59 4.11
N LEU A 146 5.11 -1.68 4.85
CA LEU A 146 5.14 -1.72 6.32
C LEU A 146 4.41 -2.96 6.87
N ALA A 147 3.25 -3.32 6.31
CA ALA A 147 2.50 -4.51 6.70
C ALA A 147 3.31 -5.80 6.45
N GLN A 148 3.93 -5.90 5.27
CA GLN A 148 4.78 -7.05 4.94
C GLN A 148 5.97 -7.17 5.89
N MET A 149 6.63 -6.07 6.24
CA MET A 149 7.72 -6.08 7.22
C MET A 149 7.23 -6.52 8.61
N ALA A 150 6.10 -5.96 9.07
CA ALA A 150 5.53 -6.27 10.40
C ALA A 150 5.04 -7.72 10.53
N ASN A 151 4.68 -8.36 9.42
CA ASN A 151 4.27 -9.78 9.40
C ASN A 151 5.45 -10.76 9.35
N LYS A 152 6.69 -10.31 9.12
CA LYS A 152 7.84 -11.22 9.06
C LYS A 152 8.22 -11.76 10.45
N PRO A 153 8.31 -13.09 10.63
CA PRO A 153 8.68 -13.66 11.93
C PRO A 153 10.03 -13.17 12.46
N GLN A 154 10.98 -12.91 11.55
CA GLN A 154 12.32 -12.42 11.94
C GLN A 154 12.24 -10.99 12.52
N VAL A 155 11.42 -10.12 11.93
CA VAL A 155 11.18 -8.76 12.42
C VAL A 155 10.50 -8.81 13.78
N ARG A 156 9.44 -9.62 13.94
CA ARG A 156 8.72 -9.81 15.22
C ARG A 156 9.63 -10.29 16.34
N ARG A 157 10.50 -11.29 16.06
CA ARG A 157 11.47 -11.76 17.07
C ARG A 157 12.42 -10.66 17.54
N ARG A 158 12.90 -9.82 16.63
CA ARG A 158 13.78 -8.69 16.99
C ARG A 158 13.02 -7.59 17.74
N LEU A 159 11.79 -7.29 17.36
CA LEU A 159 10.94 -6.33 18.06
C LEU A 159 10.61 -6.79 19.49
N ALA A 160 10.37 -8.09 19.70
CA ALA A 160 10.16 -8.64 21.03
C ALA A 160 11.38 -8.42 21.96
N GLN A 161 12.61 -8.55 21.42
CA GLN A 161 13.84 -8.22 22.16
C GLN A 161 13.94 -6.73 22.53
N GLN A 162 13.21 -5.87 21.82
CA GLN A 162 13.13 -4.43 22.06
C GLN A 162 11.88 -4.01 22.85
N GLY A 163 11.15 -4.98 23.44
CA GLY A 163 9.96 -4.74 24.26
C GLY A 163 8.65 -4.62 23.49
N ILE A 164 8.63 -4.92 22.18
CA ILE A 164 7.40 -4.94 21.38
C ILE A 164 7.11 -6.40 20.98
N ALA A 165 6.36 -7.11 21.81
CA ALA A 165 5.95 -8.49 21.56
C ALA A 165 4.65 -8.52 20.76
N ILE A 166 4.73 -8.88 19.47
CA ILE A 166 3.57 -9.03 18.58
C ILE A 166 3.17 -10.51 18.59
N PRO A 167 1.95 -10.84 19.06
CA PRO A 167 1.45 -12.21 19.05
C PRO A 167 1.39 -12.82 17.64
N ASP A 168 1.53 -14.15 17.57
CA ASP A 168 1.56 -14.87 16.29
C ASP A 168 0.21 -14.84 15.55
N ASP A 169 -0.89 -14.67 16.30
CA ASP A 169 -2.24 -14.54 15.77
C ASP A 169 -2.61 -13.10 15.35
N VAL A 170 -1.67 -12.18 15.31
CA VAL A 170 -1.88 -10.81 14.81
C VAL A 170 -1.50 -10.74 13.35
N ALA A 171 -2.41 -10.26 12.51
CA ALA A 171 -2.15 -9.96 11.11
C ALA A 171 -2.15 -8.46 10.84
N PHE A 172 -1.05 -7.94 10.28
CA PHE A 172 -1.01 -6.58 9.73
C PHE A 172 -1.54 -6.62 8.31
N VAL A 173 -2.61 -5.87 8.05
CA VAL A 173 -3.31 -5.86 6.77
C VAL A 173 -3.20 -4.48 6.15
N PRO A 174 -2.65 -4.37 4.93
CA PRO A 174 -2.59 -3.09 4.24
C PRO A 174 -3.96 -2.72 3.68
N GLY A 175 -4.31 -1.45 3.78
CA GLY A 175 -5.52 -0.89 3.23
C GLY A 175 -5.25 0.40 2.46
N PHE A 176 -6.22 0.76 1.64
CA PHE A 176 -6.26 2.02 0.91
C PHE A 176 -7.54 2.77 1.26
N HIS A 177 -7.40 3.98 1.77
CA HIS A 177 -8.51 4.90 2.00
C HIS A 177 -8.62 5.85 0.81
N ASN A 178 -9.71 5.71 0.07
CA ASN A 178 -10.09 6.65 -0.97
C ASN A 178 -10.75 7.88 -0.32
N THR A 179 -10.03 8.99 -0.27
CA THR A 179 -10.48 10.21 0.41
C THR A 179 -11.64 10.90 -0.29
N THR A 180 -11.88 10.61 -1.57
CA THR A 180 -13.00 11.18 -2.31
C THR A 180 -14.34 10.50 -2.04
N SER A 181 -14.34 9.23 -1.66
CA SER A 181 -15.56 8.44 -1.33
C SER A 181 -15.60 7.92 0.11
N ASP A 182 -14.53 8.05 0.88
CA ASP A 182 -14.30 7.45 2.20
C ASP A 182 -14.27 5.92 2.21
N GLU A 183 -14.14 5.31 1.04
CA GLU A 183 -14.05 3.87 0.91
C GLU A 183 -12.69 3.36 1.37
N VAL A 184 -12.67 2.28 2.13
CA VAL A 184 -11.45 1.58 2.55
C VAL A 184 -11.43 0.19 1.92
N SER A 185 -10.47 -0.04 1.02
CA SER A 185 -10.20 -1.36 0.45
C SER A 185 -9.03 -2.03 1.15
N LEU A 186 -9.12 -3.35 1.36
CA LEU A 186 -8.06 -4.18 1.94
C LEU A 186 -7.29 -4.86 0.83
N HIS A 187 -5.98 -4.97 1.00
CA HIS A 187 -5.06 -5.53 0.02
C HIS A 187 -4.25 -6.70 0.60
N ASP A 188 -3.58 -7.45 -0.29
CA ASP A 188 -2.73 -8.60 0.07
C ASP A 188 -3.50 -9.67 0.90
N MET A 189 -4.78 -9.88 0.56
CA MET A 189 -5.69 -10.78 1.28
C MET A 189 -5.27 -12.25 1.18
N ASP A 190 -4.52 -12.61 0.14
CA ASP A 190 -3.91 -13.92 -0.07
C ASP A 190 -2.79 -14.25 0.94
N LEU A 191 -2.26 -13.24 1.62
CA LEU A 191 -1.24 -13.39 2.68
C LEU A 191 -1.84 -13.54 4.08
N ILE A 192 -3.15 -13.42 4.22
CA ILE A 192 -3.83 -13.52 5.53
C ILE A 192 -3.94 -14.99 5.94
N PRO A 193 -3.59 -15.33 7.19
CA PRO A 193 -3.74 -16.69 7.69
C PRO A 193 -5.18 -17.19 7.58
N SER A 194 -5.38 -18.46 7.21
CA SER A 194 -6.70 -19.07 7.07
C SER A 194 -7.57 -18.98 8.33
N SER A 195 -6.96 -18.97 9.51
CA SER A 195 -7.63 -18.76 10.80
C SER A 195 -8.30 -17.39 10.95
N HIS A 196 -7.99 -16.44 10.07
CA HIS A 196 -8.53 -15.08 10.09
C HIS A 196 -9.67 -14.88 9.09
N LEU A 197 -9.82 -15.77 8.10
CA LEU A 197 -10.78 -15.59 7.00
C LEU A 197 -12.22 -15.43 7.48
N MET A 198 -12.62 -16.14 8.54
CA MET A 198 -13.97 -16.04 9.10
C MET A 198 -14.34 -14.64 9.64
N TYR A 199 -13.34 -13.77 9.86
CA TYR A 199 -13.56 -12.41 10.37
C TYR A 199 -13.53 -11.36 9.27
N ILE A 200 -13.06 -11.71 8.07
CA ILE A 200 -12.86 -10.77 6.96
C ILE A 200 -14.18 -10.17 6.48
N ASP A 201 -15.23 -10.99 6.32
CA ASP A 201 -16.55 -10.53 5.87
C ASP A 201 -17.13 -9.51 6.86
N ARG A 202 -16.93 -9.75 8.16
CA ARG A 202 -17.36 -8.81 9.20
C ARG A 202 -16.57 -7.50 9.15
N LEU A 203 -15.28 -7.58 8.87
CA LEU A 203 -14.41 -6.41 8.71
C LEU A 203 -14.83 -5.59 7.48
N HIS A 204 -15.05 -6.23 6.33
CA HIS A 204 -15.55 -5.58 5.11
C HIS A 204 -16.92 -4.91 5.32
N THR A 205 -17.84 -5.61 5.98
CA THR A 205 -19.15 -5.06 6.33
C THR A 205 -19.02 -3.80 7.17
N GLY A 206 -18.15 -3.83 8.19
CA GLY A 206 -17.89 -2.68 9.05
C GLY A 206 -17.27 -1.50 8.30
N LEU A 207 -16.27 -1.73 7.47
CA LEU A 207 -15.62 -0.69 6.66
C LEU A 207 -16.60 -0.07 5.65
N THR A 208 -17.43 -0.89 4.99
CA THR A 208 -18.48 -0.39 4.06
C THR A 208 -19.51 0.46 4.79
N ALA A 209 -19.95 0.05 5.98
CA ALA A 209 -20.87 0.83 6.79
C ALA A 209 -20.26 2.16 7.23
N ALA A 210 -19.00 2.14 7.66
CA ALA A 210 -18.26 3.34 8.05
C ALA A 210 -18.12 4.33 6.88
N ALA A 211 -17.73 3.86 5.69
CA ALA A 211 -17.63 4.70 4.48
C ALA A 211 -18.97 5.40 4.15
N ARG A 212 -20.08 4.67 4.22
CA ARG A 212 -21.42 5.24 3.98
C ARG A 212 -21.82 6.29 5.02
N LEU A 213 -21.47 6.06 6.28
CA LEU A 213 -21.75 7.02 7.35
C LEU A 213 -20.87 8.26 7.25
N CYS A 214 -19.58 8.11 6.94
CA CYS A 214 -18.69 9.24 6.68
C CYS A 214 -19.17 10.09 5.50
N ALA A 215 -19.56 9.46 4.39
CA ALA A 215 -20.13 10.17 3.27
C ALA A 215 -21.44 10.88 3.64
N TYR A 216 -22.28 10.27 4.48
CA TYR A 216 -23.53 10.87 4.93
C TYR A 216 -23.32 12.14 5.78
N GLU A 217 -22.26 12.16 6.60
CA GLU A 217 -21.88 13.36 7.37
C GLU A 217 -21.25 14.44 6.48
N ARG A 218 -20.47 14.06 5.47
CA ARG A 218 -19.70 14.98 4.64
C ARG A 218 -20.45 15.58 3.47
N VAL A 219 -21.26 14.81 2.77
CA VAL A 219 -21.94 15.23 1.53
C VAL A 219 -22.78 16.51 1.70
N PRO A 220 -23.50 16.74 2.82
CA PRO A 220 -24.20 18.01 3.03
C PRO A 220 -23.30 19.25 3.03
N THR A 221 -22.01 19.09 3.20
CA THR A 221 -21.04 20.21 3.22
C THR A 221 -20.42 20.50 1.84
N LEU A 222 -20.64 19.60 0.87
CA LEU A 222 -20.14 19.76 -0.50
C LEU A 222 -21.10 20.61 -1.32
N GLU A 223 -20.56 21.46 -2.18
CA GLU A 223 -21.35 22.23 -3.12
C GLU A 223 -22.16 21.29 -4.05
N PHE A 224 -23.39 21.67 -4.33
CA PHE A 224 -24.29 20.93 -5.22
C PHE A 224 -24.70 19.52 -4.79
N CYS A 225 -24.33 19.05 -3.60
CA CYS A 225 -24.59 17.70 -3.13
C CYS A 225 -25.52 17.62 -1.90
N ALA A 226 -25.88 18.75 -1.29
CA ALA A 226 -26.63 18.79 -0.03
C ALA A 226 -27.96 18.01 -0.07
N GLU A 227 -28.68 18.05 -1.19
CA GLU A 227 -29.96 17.36 -1.35
C GLU A 227 -29.83 15.84 -1.52
N ASP A 228 -28.64 15.35 -1.81
CA ASP A 228 -28.37 13.93 -2.02
C ASP A 228 -28.21 13.13 -0.72
N ALA A 229 -28.05 13.81 0.41
CA ALA A 229 -27.86 13.18 1.72
C ALA A 229 -29.19 12.70 2.34
N ARG A 230 -30.01 11.97 1.58
CA ARG A 230 -31.30 11.42 2.07
C ARG A 230 -31.11 10.22 2.98
N ASN A 231 -30.06 9.45 2.75
CA ASN A 231 -29.63 8.30 3.54
C ASN A 231 -28.16 7.97 3.24
N PRO A 232 -27.48 7.17 4.09
CA PRO A 232 -26.06 6.88 3.91
C PRO A 232 -25.68 6.28 2.54
N ALA A 233 -26.53 5.44 1.94
CA ALA A 233 -26.25 4.86 0.64
C ALA A 233 -26.38 5.88 -0.50
N ALA A 234 -27.34 6.81 -0.41
CA ALA A 234 -27.48 7.90 -1.38
C ALA A 234 -26.32 8.89 -1.29
N ALA A 235 -25.92 9.28 -0.08
CA ALA A 235 -24.78 10.13 0.17
C ALA A 235 -23.47 9.51 -0.37
N PHE A 236 -23.26 8.23 -0.13
CA PHE A 236 -22.08 7.52 -0.65
C PHE A 236 -22.01 7.55 -2.18
N ARG A 237 -23.13 7.28 -2.88
CA ARG A 237 -23.19 7.40 -4.35
C ARG A 237 -22.99 8.83 -4.84
N SER A 238 -23.46 9.83 -4.08
CA SER A 238 -23.23 11.23 -4.42
C SER A 238 -21.75 11.60 -4.29
N ALA A 239 -21.07 11.16 -3.22
CA ALA A 239 -19.64 11.34 -3.07
C ALA A 239 -18.84 10.72 -4.22
N GLN A 240 -19.20 9.51 -4.65
CA GLN A 240 -18.57 8.86 -5.81
C GLN A 240 -18.77 9.64 -7.12
N ARG A 241 -19.99 10.14 -7.37
CA ARG A 241 -20.26 10.98 -8.56
C ARG A 241 -19.47 12.28 -8.53
N ASN A 242 -19.40 12.93 -7.36
CA ASN A 242 -18.65 14.17 -7.18
C ASN A 242 -17.16 13.98 -7.44
N ALA A 243 -16.60 12.84 -7.07
CA ALA A 243 -15.22 12.48 -7.33
C ALA A 243 -14.88 12.35 -8.82
N MET A 244 -15.86 12.03 -9.65
CA MET A 244 -15.73 11.86 -11.12
C MET A 244 -16.07 13.14 -11.90
N ASP A 245 -16.50 14.20 -11.24
CA ASP A 245 -16.90 15.45 -11.88
C ASP A 245 -15.68 16.32 -12.21
N TRP A 246 -15.42 16.58 -13.48
CA TRP A 246 -14.34 17.42 -13.97
C TRP A 246 -14.39 18.87 -13.47
N SER A 247 -15.57 19.36 -13.12
CA SER A 247 -15.75 20.71 -12.59
C SER A 247 -15.31 20.82 -11.12
N GLN A 248 -15.16 19.68 -10.44
CA GLN A 248 -14.79 19.62 -9.03
C GLN A 248 -13.27 19.50 -8.86
N VAL A 249 -12.63 20.63 -8.67
CA VAL A 249 -11.18 20.69 -8.38
C VAL A 249 -10.87 20.04 -7.01
N ARG A 250 -11.83 20.10 -6.08
CA ARG A 250 -11.73 19.51 -4.73
C ARG A 250 -12.99 18.71 -4.44
N PRO A 251 -13.09 17.48 -5.01
CA PRO A 251 -14.29 16.65 -4.88
C PRO A 251 -14.47 16.10 -3.46
N GLU A 252 -13.44 16.21 -2.62
CA GLU A 252 -13.44 15.74 -1.25
C GLU A 252 -12.99 16.88 -0.30
N TRP A 253 -13.51 16.82 0.92
CA TRP A 253 -13.15 17.76 1.97
C TRP A 253 -12.57 17.04 3.21
N GLY A 254 -12.43 15.70 3.12
CA GLY A 254 -12.11 14.85 4.25
C GLY A 254 -10.80 15.19 4.95
N LEU A 255 -9.76 15.55 4.19
CA LEU A 255 -8.46 15.98 4.73
C LEU A 255 -8.34 17.50 4.88
N SER A 256 -9.32 18.26 4.40
CA SER A 256 -9.35 19.73 4.42
C SER A 256 -10.28 20.24 5.51
N ARG A 257 -10.33 21.57 5.70
CA ARG A 257 -11.15 22.25 6.71
C ARG A 257 -10.84 21.88 8.15
N ASN A 258 -9.73 21.19 8.41
CA ASN A 258 -9.32 20.87 9.76
C ASN A 258 -8.91 22.15 10.50
N ALA A 259 -9.45 22.32 11.70
CA ALA A 259 -9.16 23.46 12.58
C ALA A 259 -8.22 23.06 13.72
N TYR A 260 -8.03 21.76 13.95
CA TYR A 260 -7.31 21.24 15.12
C TYR A 260 -6.37 20.11 14.71
N PHE A 261 -5.24 20.04 15.41
CA PHE A 261 -4.39 18.88 15.43
C PHE A 261 -4.19 18.48 16.90
N VAL A 262 -4.90 17.42 17.32
CA VAL A 262 -4.89 16.98 18.73
C VAL A 262 -3.83 15.89 18.91
N ILE A 263 -2.82 16.18 19.72
CA ILE A 263 -1.76 15.22 20.09
C ILE A 263 -2.02 14.77 21.53
N GLY A 264 -2.59 13.58 21.69
CA GLY A 264 -2.99 13.08 23.01
C GLY A 264 -3.60 11.70 22.97
N ARG A 265 -3.96 11.20 24.16
CA ARG A 265 -4.65 9.92 24.26
C ARG A 265 -6.05 10.01 23.65
N ARG A 266 -6.48 8.95 22.96
CA ARG A 266 -7.79 8.92 22.28
C ARG A 266 -8.97 9.11 23.23
N GLU A 267 -8.85 8.70 24.47
CA GLU A 267 -9.89 8.88 25.49
C GLU A 267 -10.23 10.37 25.72
N MET A 268 -9.31 11.28 25.42
CA MET A 268 -9.55 12.72 25.56
C MET A 268 -10.62 13.25 24.58
N THR A 269 -10.77 12.62 23.45
CA THR A 269 -11.64 13.11 22.35
C THR A 269 -12.76 12.14 21.96
N GLN A 270 -12.75 10.90 22.43
CA GLN A 270 -13.69 9.88 21.97
C GLN A 270 -15.16 10.20 22.26
N ALA A 271 -15.45 11.02 23.27
CA ALA A 271 -16.80 11.45 23.61
C ALA A 271 -17.21 12.77 22.97
N LEU A 272 -16.33 13.40 22.15
CA LEU A 272 -16.55 14.70 21.54
C LEU A 272 -16.93 14.54 20.07
N ASN A 273 -17.93 15.29 19.62
CA ASN A 273 -18.16 15.50 18.20
C ASN A 273 -17.24 16.64 17.74
N LEU A 274 -16.21 16.30 16.99
CA LEU A 274 -15.24 17.26 16.41
C LEU A 274 -15.60 17.68 14.98
N GLU A 275 -16.80 17.31 14.52
CA GLU A 275 -17.36 17.70 13.21
C GLU A 275 -16.46 17.29 12.01
N GLY A 276 -15.64 16.24 12.17
CA GLY A 276 -14.66 15.84 11.17
C GLY A 276 -13.54 16.88 10.93
N ARG A 277 -13.33 17.82 11.82
CA ARG A 277 -12.43 18.98 11.66
C ARG A 277 -11.15 18.89 12.50
N ALA A 278 -10.76 17.68 12.90
CA ALA A 278 -9.56 17.49 13.72
C ALA A 278 -8.71 16.32 13.19
N PHE A 279 -7.43 16.57 13.02
CA PHE A 279 -6.44 15.49 12.99
C PHE A 279 -6.23 14.99 14.41
N LEU A 280 -6.18 13.67 14.58
CA LEU A 280 -5.97 13.03 15.88
C LEU A 280 -4.72 12.16 15.84
N HIS A 281 -3.72 12.51 16.63
CA HIS A 281 -2.51 11.71 16.78
C HIS A 281 -2.41 11.14 18.20
N SER A 282 -2.27 9.82 18.31
CA SER A 282 -2.13 9.15 19.61
C SER A 282 -0.80 9.52 20.26
N TYR A 283 -0.83 9.98 21.49
CA TYR A 283 0.35 10.32 22.29
C TYR A 283 0.07 10.18 23.78
N ASP A 284 1.02 9.63 24.50
CA ASP A 284 0.98 9.58 25.96
C ASP A 284 2.29 10.14 26.54
N TYR A 285 2.20 11.31 27.17
CA TYR A 285 3.36 11.99 27.77
C TYR A 285 4.05 11.17 28.85
N ARG A 286 3.34 10.23 29.48
CA ARG A 286 3.89 9.39 30.57
C ARG A 286 4.99 8.45 30.09
N VAL A 287 4.94 8.05 28.81
CA VAL A 287 5.96 7.18 28.19
C VAL A 287 7.03 7.96 27.43
N ASP A 288 6.91 9.28 27.38
CA ASP A 288 7.84 10.18 26.68
C ASP A 288 8.36 11.32 27.58
N PRO A 289 9.06 11.02 28.68
CA PRO A 289 9.48 12.02 29.66
C PRO A 289 10.44 13.05 29.12
N LYS A 290 11.06 12.80 27.96
CA LYS A 290 11.98 13.73 27.27
C LYS A 290 11.35 14.42 26.06
N GLY A 291 10.08 14.17 25.76
CA GLY A 291 9.36 14.78 24.65
C GLY A 291 9.90 14.41 23.26
N ARG A 292 10.63 13.31 23.11
CA ARG A 292 11.21 12.91 21.82
C ARG A 292 10.17 12.45 20.81
N LEU A 293 9.18 11.68 21.26
CA LEU A 293 8.05 11.27 20.42
C LEU A 293 7.21 12.49 20.06
N LEU A 294 6.95 13.39 21.00
CA LEU A 294 6.23 14.63 20.74
C LEU A 294 6.96 15.47 19.67
N ALA A 295 8.26 15.64 19.80
CA ALA A 295 9.05 16.38 18.81
C ALA A 295 8.94 15.75 17.41
N THR A 296 8.98 14.40 17.29
CA THR A 296 8.81 13.68 16.03
C THR A 296 7.41 13.91 15.44
N ILE A 297 6.37 13.89 16.26
CA ILE A 297 4.99 14.15 15.82
C ILE A 297 4.85 15.59 15.33
N MET A 298 5.43 16.54 16.04
CA MET A 298 5.35 17.97 15.69
C MET A 298 6.16 18.33 14.44
N THR A 299 7.27 17.64 14.17
CA THR A 299 8.13 17.91 13.00
C THR A 299 7.76 17.07 11.76
N GLY A 300 6.91 16.10 11.88
CA GLY A 300 6.42 15.27 10.79
C GLY A 300 4.90 15.39 10.60
N PRO A 301 4.08 14.57 11.25
CA PRO A 301 2.63 14.54 11.07
C PRO A 301 1.93 15.89 11.21
N LEU A 302 2.33 16.72 12.19
CA LEU A 302 1.75 18.05 12.37
C LEU A 302 2.04 18.97 11.18
N VAL A 303 3.25 18.94 10.63
CA VAL A 303 3.63 19.74 9.46
C VAL A 303 2.79 19.34 8.25
N VAL A 304 2.59 18.04 8.02
CA VAL A 304 1.73 17.55 6.91
C VAL A 304 0.28 18.00 7.11
N GLY A 305 -0.26 17.88 8.32
CA GLY A 305 -1.61 18.36 8.64
C GLY A 305 -1.76 19.87 8.39
N GLN A 306 -0.76 20.64 8.76
CA GLN A 306 -0.73 22.10 8.52
C GLN A 306 -0.70 22.43 7.02
N TRP A 307 0.07 21.72 6.22
CA TRP A 307 0.10 21.91 4.76
C TRP A 307 -1.27 21.68 4.13
N ILE A 308 -1.92 20.58 4.47
CA ILE A 308 -3.25 20.25 3.96
C ILE A 308 -4.25 21.36 4.31
N ASN A 309 -4.23 21.81 5.55
CA ASN A 309 -5.14 22.86 6.02
C ASN A 309 -4.86 24.22 5.35
N MET A 310 -3.60 24.60 5.23
CA MET A 310 -3.20 25.86 4.58
C MET A 310 -3.56 25.85 3.09
N GLU A 311 -3.31 24.75 2.39
CA GLU A 311 -3.68 24.61 0.99
C GLU A 311 -5.18 24.80 0.79
N HIS A 312 -6.00 24.12 1.61
CA HIS A 312 -7.44 24.30 1.56
C HIS A 312 -7.83 25.76 1.83
N TYR A 313 -7.30 26.35 2.88
CA TYR A 313 -7.62 27.73 3.26
C TYR A 313 -7.31 28.72 2.13
N PHE A 314 -6.08 28.73 1.65
CA PHE A 314 -5.67 29.71 0.62
C PHE A 314 -6.39 29.51 -0.71
N SER A 315 -6.63 28.28 -1.13
CA SER A 315 -7.36 28.00 -2.38
C SER A 315 -8.87 28.27 -2.28
N THR A 316 -9.42 28.35 -1.08
CA THR A 316 -10.86 28.61 -0.86
C THR A 316 -11.14 30.09 -0.66
N VAL A 317 -10.24 30.81 0.02
CA VAL A 317 -10.43 32.25 0.35
C VAL A 317 -10.31 33.12 -0.88
N ASP A 318 -9.25 32.97 -1.66
CA ASP A 318 -9.04 33.73 -2.90
C ASP A 318 -8.05 32.96 -3.80
N ASN A 319 -8.60 32.10 -4.67
CA ASN A 319 -7.81 31.28 -5.55
C ASN A 319 -7.04 32.09 -6.63
N GLN A 320 -7.54 33.26 -7.03
CA GLN A 320 -6.86 34.09 -8.02
C GLN A 320 -5.60 34.75 -7.42
N ARG A 321 -5.66 35.16 -6.16
CA ARG A 321 -4.57 35.87 -5.50
C ARG A 321 -3.56 34.94 -4.84
N PHE A 322 -4.03 33.89 -4.17
CA PHE A 322 -3.18 32.97 -3.38
C PHE A 322 -2.93 31.62 -4.03
N GLY A 323 -3.69 31.29 -5.07
CA GLY A 323 -3.56 30.03 -5.79
C GLY A 323 -4.02 28.81 -5.00
N SER A 324 -3.60 27.65 -5.48
CA SER A 324 -3.99 26.34 -4.88
C SER A 324 -3.13 25.94 -3.69
N GLY A 325 -2.15 26.75 -3.29
CA GLY A 325 -1.22 26.45 -2.20
C GLY A 325 -0.04 25.56 -2.60
N SER A 326 0.91 25.44 -1.68
CA SER A 326 2.18 24.76 -1.93
C SER A 326 2.05 23.25 -2.13
N LYS A 327 1.05 22.60 -1.54
CA LYS A 327 0.83 21.15 -1.65
C LYS A 327 0.53 20.74 -3.10
N VAL A 328 -0.29 21.50 -3.82
CA VAL A 328 -0.60 21.20 -5.22
C VAL A 328 0.65 21.26 -6.08
N ASN A 329 1.45 22.33 -5.94
CA ASN A 329 2.70 22.48 -6.67
C ASN A 329 3.70 21.36 -6.33
N HIS A 330 3.82 21.02 -5.06
CA HIS A 330 4.68 19.94 -4.60
C HIS A 330 4.28 18.60 -5.21
N ASN A 331 3.00 18.24 -5.17
CA ASN A 331 2.52 16.96 -5.71
C ASN A 331 2.71 16.87 -7.23
N VAL A 332 2.41 17.94 -7.96
CA VAL A 332 2.62 17.98 -9.41
C VAL A 332 4.10 17.85 -9.74
N ALA A 333 4.97 18.65 -9.10
CA ALA A 333 6.41 18.57 -9.31
C ALA A 333 6.98 17.20 -8.93
N GLY A 334 6.52 16.59 -7.83
CA GLY A 334 6.97 15.28 -7.39
C GLY A 334 6.54 14.12 -8.30
N ARG A 335 5.46 14.29 -9.08
CA ARG A 335 4.94 13.26 -10.00
C ARG A 335 5.44 13.39 -11.42
N PHE A 336 5.65 14.62 -11.91
CA PHE A 336 5.94 14.92 -13.31
C PHE A 336 7.26 15.67 -13.54
N GLY A 337 7.95 16.05 -12.47
CA GLY A 337 9.20 16.82 -12.51
C GLY A 337 10.47 16.02 -12.72
#